data_6d33b80b2fea414e845a7c3f7519bafa
#
_entry.id   6d33b80b2fea414e845a7c3f7519bafa
#
_cell.length_a   1.000
_cell.length_b   1.000
_cell.length_c   1.000
_cell.angle_alpha   90.00
_cell.angle_beta   90.00
_cell.angle_gamma   90.00
#
_symmetry.space_group_name_H-M   'P 1'
#
loop_
_entity.id
_entity.type
_entity.pdbx_description
1 polymer ?
#
loop_
_entity_poly.entity_id
_entity_poly.type
_entity_poly.pdbx_seq_one_letter_code
_entity_poly.pdbx_strand_id
1 'polypeptide(L)'
;MKCRIPIALVGFLALPWTAAAQLKLPSLIADHMVLQQGKPLTIWGWNTPGNPVNIHFAARDYKAITNAKGEWQCELPSMKAGAAGDMIIASKEQTQTIHDILIGE
;
A
#
# COMPACT_ATOMS: atom_id res chain seq x y z
N MET A 1 7.58 40.49 25.19
CA MET A 1 7.38 40.26 24.93
C MET A 1 7.06 39.75 24.54
N LYS A 2 7.26 39.35 24.40
CA LYS A 2 6.99 38.85 23.99
C LYS A 2 6.80 38.07 23.40
N CYS A 3 7.12 37.70 23.26
CA CYS A 3 6.92 36.88 22.67
C CYS A 3 6.82 36.22 22.32
N ARG A 4 7.04 36.13 22.28
CA ARG A 4 6.96 35.52 21.96
C ARG A 4 6.75 34.66 21.59
N ILE A 5 7.00 34.44 21.56
CA ILE A 5 6.86 33.64 21.24
C ILE A 5 6.53 32.90 20.83
N PRO A 6 6.58 32.88 20.78
CA PRO A 6 6.36 32.10 20.45
C PRO A 6 5.95 31.48 20.12
N ILE A 7 5.95 31.72 20.08
CA ILE A 7 5.60 31.10 19.62
C ILE A 7 5.52 30.46 19.04
N ALA A 8 5.96 30.40 18.80
CA ALA A 8 6.08 29.83 18.16
C ALA A 8 6.13 28.96 18.11
N LEU A 9 6.25 28.71 18.54
CA LEU A 9 6.32 27.77 18.48
C LEU A 9 5.70 27.20 18.15
N VAL A 10 5.52 27.29 18.32
CA VAL A 10 4.96 26.70 17.91
C VAL A 10 4.50 26.15 17.11
N GLY A 11 4.14 26.35 16.89
CA GLY A 11 3.63 25.82 15.86
C GLY A 11 4.13 24.74 15.20
N PHE A 12 4.86 24.51 15.06
CA PHE A 12 5.31 23.64 14.28
C PHE A 12 5.21 22.33 14.68
N LEU A 13 4.88 22.24 15.55
CA LEU A 13 4.78 21.05 15.92
C LEU A 13 3.97 20.17 15.21
N ALA A 14 3.12 20.54 14.50
CA ALA A 14 2.28 19.73 13.76
C ALA A 14 2.93 18.93 12.77
N LEU A 15 4.10 19.24 12.44
CA LEU A 15 4.67 18.64 11.40
C LEU A 15 4.88 17.24 11.48
N PRO A 16 5.35 16.72 12.45
CA PRO A 16 5.76 15.34 12.44
C PRO A 16 4.71 14.37 12.14
N TRP A 17 3.51 14.65 12.47
CA TRP A 17 2.59 13.62 12.29
C TRP A 17 2.22 13.41 10.90
N THR A 18 2.39 14.32 10.07
CA THR A 18 2.04 14.08 8.69
C THR A 18 2.88 13.01 8.10
N ALA A 19 4.04 12.80 8.63
CA ALA A 19 4.90 11.80 8.09
C ALA A 19 4.49 10.40 8.46
N ALA A 20 3.55 10.24 9.35
CA ALA A 20 3.15 8.91 9.78
C ALA A 20 2.32 8.17 8.75
N ALA A 21 1.63 8.87 7.88
CA ALA A 21 0.77 8.22 6.91
C ALA A 21 1.58 7.86 5.67
N GLN A 22 1.81 6.58 5.47
CA GLN A 22 2.57 6.10 4.34
C GLN A 22 2.09 4.72 3.93
N LEU A 23 2.49 4.30 2.75
CA LEU A 23 2.11 3.00 2.24
C LEU A 23 2.77 1.90 3.06
N LYS A 24 1.95 1.02 3.62
CA LYS A 24 2.42 -0.12 4.38
C LYS A 24 1.69 -1.36 3.95
N LEU A 25 2.37 -2.49 4.00
CA LEU A 25 1.81 -3.78 3.62
C LEU A 25 1.86 -4.72 4.83
N PRO A 26 0.88 -5.63 4.94
CA PRO A 26 0.94 -6.63 6.00
C PRO A 26 2.10 -7.59 5.73
N SER A 27 2.58 -8.24 6.77
CA SER A 27 3.73 -9.11 6.64
C SER A 27 3.49 -10.31 5.73
N LEU A 28 2.24 -10.66 5.48
CA LEU A 28 1.92 -11.76 4.58
C LEU A 28 2.15 -11.40 3.12
N ILE A 29 2.19 -10.12 2.79
CA ILE A 29 2.44 -9.67 1.43
C ILE A 29 3.91 -9.31 1.36
N ALA A 30 4.70 -10.25 0.89
CA ALA A 30 6.15 -10.14 0.90
C ALA A 30 6.75 -10.92 -0.26
N ASP A 31 8.02 -10.70 -0.50
CA ASP A 31 8.73 -11.41 -1.56
C ASP A 31 8.58 -12.91 -1.40
N HIS A 32 8.49 -13.60 -2.50
CA HIS A 32 8.36 -15.05 -2.57
C HIS A 32 7.03 -15.59 -2.02
N MET A 33 6.04 -14.73 -1.85
CA MET A 33 4.75 -15.19 -1.37
C MET A 33 4.08 -16.09 -2.41
N VAL A 34 3.20 -16.96 -1.91
CA VAL A 34 2.46 -17.89 -2.76
C VAL A 34 0.98 -17.57 -2.64
N LEU A 35 0.33 -17.34 -3.77
CA LEU A 35 -1.09 -17.07 -3.84
C LEU A 35 -1.81 -18.30 -4.36
N GLN A 36 -3.02 -18.52 -3.90
CA GLN A 36 -3.77 -19.72 -4.25
C GLN A 36 -4.40 -19.60 -5.63
N GLN A 37 -4.23 -20.63 -6.46
CA GLN A 37 -4.83 -20.61 -7.79
C GLN A 37 -6.34 -20.80 -7.72
N GLY A 38 -7.03 -20.36 -8.75
CA GLY A 38 -8.43 -20.67 -8.96
C GLY A 38 -9.40 -19.93 -8.08
N LYS A 39 -8.94 -19.01 -7.26
CA LYS A 39 -9.79 -18.21 -6.39
C LYS A 39 -9.46 -16.76 -6.51
N PRO A 40 -10.45 -15.87 -6.36
CA PRO A 40 -10.15 -14.45 -6.27
C PRO A 40 -9.27 -14.21 -5.06
N LEU A 41 -8.35 -13.27 -5.18
CA LEU A 41 -7.38 -13.00 -4.15
C LEU A 41 -7.57 -11.56 -3.68
N THR A 42 -7.48 -11.35 -2.37
CA THR A 42 -7.57 -10.00 -1.83
C THR A 42 -6.22 -9.61 -1.26
N ILE A 43 -5.71 -8.47 -1.72
CA ILE A 43 -4.53 -7.88 -1.12
C ILE A 43 -4.96 -6.59 -0.44
N TRP A 44 -4.25 -6.22 0.60
CA TRP A 44 -4.66 -5.08 1.40
C TRP A 44 -3.45 -4.43 2.04
N GLY A 45 -3.67 -3.27 2.62
CA GLY A 45 -2.62 -2.56 3.34
C GLY A 45 -3.12 -1.25 3.89
N TRP A 46 -2.19 -0.36 4.18
CA TRP A 46 -2.48 0.94 4.75
C TRP A 46 -1.82 2.02 3.92
N ASN A 47 -2.41 3.20 3.91
CA ASN A 47 -1.89 4.33 3.17
C ASN A 47 -2.52 5.61 3.72
N THR A 48 -2.14 6.76 3.18
CA THR A 48 -2.76 8.02 3.54
C THR A 48 -4.23 7.99 3.14
N PRO A 49 -5.17 8.31 4.06
CA PRO A 49 -6.59 8.28 3.75
C PRO A 49 -6.93 9.09 2.50
N GLY A 50 -7.79 8.54 1.67
CA GLY A 50 -8.25 9.19 0.46
C GLY A 50 -7.36 9.02 -0.74
N ASN A 51 -6.14 8.56 -0.56
CA ASN A 51 -5.20 8.43 -1.69
C ASN A 51 -5.39 7.12 -2.42
N PRO A 52 -5.22 7.12 -3.73
CA PRO A 52 -5.33 5.88 -4.50
C PRO A 52 -4.07 5.03 -4.35
N VAL A 53 -4.26 3.74 -4.49
CA VAL A 53 -3.17 2.77 -4.55
C VAL A 53 -3.32 2.05 -5.87
N ASN A 54 -2.26 2.02 -6.66
CA ASN A 54 -2.26 1.34 -7.94
C ASN A 54 -1.43 0.08 -7.84
N ILE A 55 -1.95 -1.01 -8.35
CA ILE A 55 -1.28 -2.31 -8.30
C ILE A 55 -1.08 -2.79 -9.72
N HIS A 56 0.15 -3.14 -10.06
CA HIS A 56 0.46 -3.75 -11.35
C HIS A 56 0.91 -5.17 -11.11
N PHE A 57 0.19 -6.13 -11.64
CA PHE A 57 0.49 -7.54 -11.44
C PHE A 57 -0.05 -8.38 -12.59
N ALA A 58 0.75 -9.34 -13.04
CA ALA A 58 0.35 -10.25 -14.10
C ALA A 58 -0.12 -9.49 -15.35
N ALA A 59 0.63 -8.46 -15.73
CA ALA A 59 0.37 -7.62 -16.91
C ALA A 59 -0.94 -6.85 -16.85
N ARG A 60 -1.50 -6.64 -15.68
CA ARG A 60 -2.72 -5.87 -15.50
C ARG A 60 -2.57 -4.84 -14.41
N ASP A 61 -3.35 -3.80 -14.49
CA ASP A 61 -3.36 -2.73 -13.51
C ASP A 61 -4.66 -2.74 -12.74
N TYR A 62 -4.56 -2.54 -11.44
CA TYR A 62 -5.70 -2.48 -10.54
C TYR A 62 -5.58 -1.23 -9.70
N LYS A 63 -6.69 -0.78 -9.16
CA LYS A 63 -6.70 0.43 -8.35
C LYS A 63 -7.58 0.25 -7.13
N ALA A 64 -7.12 0.77 -6.00
CA ALA A 64 -7.89 0.78 -4.77
C ALA A 64 -7.85 2.19 -4.20
N ILE A 65 -8.85 2.55 -3.41
CA ILE A 65 -8.88 3.85 -2.76
C ILE A 65 -8.78 3.62 -1.26
N THR A 66 -7.89 4.34 -0.62
CA THR A 66 -7.71 4.25 0.82
C THR A 66 -8.88 4.92 1.53
N ASN A 67 -9.49 4.22 2.48
CA ASN A 67 -10.65 4.76 3.19
C ASN A 67 -10.21 5.75 4.28
N ALA A 68 -11.19 6.25 5.03
CA ALA A 68 -10.92 7.25 6.06
C ALA A 68 -10.08 6.72 7.21
N LYS A 69 -10.02 5.42 7.38
CA LYS A 69 -9.20 4.81 8.43
C LYS A 69 -7.78 4.52 7.96
N GLY A 70 -7.47 4.83 6.72
CA GLY A 70 -6.15 4.56 6.18
C GLY A 70 -5.96 3.15 5.69
N GLU A 71 -7.05 2.43 5.40
CA GLU A 71 -7.01 1.05 4.92
C GLU A 71 -7.41 0.97 3.46
N TRP A 72 -6.79 0.09 2.72
CA TRP A 72 -7.18 -0.17 1.33
C TRP A 72 -7.16 -1.67 1.09
N GLN A 73 -7.97 -2.10 0.13
CA GLN A 73 -7.93 -3.48 -0.31
C GLN A 73 -8.27 -3.54 -1.80
N CYS A 74 -7.76 -4.55 -2.44
CA CYS A 74 -7.96 -4.76 -3.86
C CYS A 74 -8.17 -6.24 -4.10
N GLU A 75 -9.20 -6.58 -4.87
CA GLU A 75 -9.46 -7.96 -5.22
C GLU A 75 -8.89 -8.25 -6.60
N LEU A 76 -8.10 -9.30 -6.69
CA LEU A 76 -7.51 -9.74 -7.95
C LEU A 76 -8.31 -10.94 -8.46
N PRO A 77 -8.44 -11.08 -9.77
CA PRO A 77 -9.17 -12.23 -10.32
C PRO A 77 -8.39 -13.51 -10.06
N SER A 78 -9.08 -14.63 -10.16
CA SER A 78 -8.43 -15.91 -10.01
C SER A 78 -7.41 -16.11 -11.11
N MET A 79 -6.35 -16.84 -10.81
CA MET A 79 -5.24 -17.08 -11.74
C MET A 79 -4.86 -18.54 -11.71
N LYS A 80 -4.18 -18.96 -12.78
CA LYS A 80 -3.69 -20.32 -12.89
C LYS A 80 -2.37 -20.46 -12.17
N ALA A 81 -2.04 -21.65 -11.73
CA ALA A 81 -0.77 -21.92 -11.09
C ALA A 81 0.39 -21.59 -12.01
N GLY A 82 1.46 -21.11 -11.43
CA GLY A 82 2.68 -20.79 -12.16
C GLY A 82 3.38 -19.59 -11.56
N ALA A 83 4.47 -19.21 -12.19
CA ALA A 83 5.21 -18.03 -11.77
C ALA A 83 4.49 -16.80 -12.28
N ALA A 84 4.15 -15.90 -11.38
CA ALA A 84 3.43 -14.69 -11.75
C ALA A 84 4.34 -13.47 -11.81
N GLY A 85 5.52 -13.55 -11.26
CA GLY A 85 6.48 -12.45 -11.32
C GLY A 85 6.34 -11.47 -10.19
N ASP A 86 6.60 -10.22 -10.49
CA ASP A 86 6.63 -9.18 -9.47
C ASP A 86 5.32 -8.39 -9.44
N MET A 87 4.98 -7.89 -8.27
CA MET A 87 3.83 -7.03 -8.10
C MET A 87 4.33 -5.66 -7.67
N ILE A 88 3.87 -4.63 -8.33
CA ILE A 88 4.25 -3.25 -8.01
C ILE A 88 3.05 -2.58 -7.37
N ILE A 89 3.23 -2.07 -6.17
CA ILE A 89 2.17 -1.37 -5.44
C ILE A 89 2.63 0.06 -5.24
N ALA A 90 1.91 0.98 -5.80
CA ALA A 90 2.30 2.39 -5.82
C ALA A 90 1.23 3.29 -5.23
N SER A 91 1.66 4.20 -4.35
CA SER A 91 0.82 5.29 -3.89
C SER A 91 1.38 6.58 -4.49
N LYS A 92 0.83 7.72 -4.11
CA LYS A 92 1.31 9.00 -4.61
C LYS A 92 2.76 9.24 -4.27
N GLU A 93 3.21 8.75 -3.14
CA GLU A 93 4.52 9.10 -2.61
C GLU A 93 5.50 7.95 -2.55
N GLN A 94 5.02 6.74 -2.66
CA GLN A 94 5.86 5.58 -2.47
C GLN A 94 5.52 4.48 -3.45
N THR A 95 6.50 3.68 -3.78
CA THR A 95 6.32 2.49 -4.61
C THR A 95 7.03 1.34 -3.92
N GLN A 96 6.34 0.21 -3.80
CA GLN A 96 6.93 -1.00 -3.28
C GLN A 96 6.79 -2.11 -4.29
N THR A 97 7.80 -2.92 -4.42
CA THR A 97 7.79 -4.06 -5.34
C THR A 97 7.91 -5.34 -4.54
N ILE A 98 6.98 -6.26 -4.80
CA ILE A 98 6.99 -7.59 -4.20
C ILE A 98 7.54 -8.53 -5.25
N HIS A 99 8.64 -9.19 -4.95
CA HIS A 99 9.34 -9.99 -5.94
C HIS A 99 8.98 -11.45 -5.90
N ASP A 100 9.01 -12.07 -7.06
CA ASP A 100 8.99 -13.54 -7.19
C ASP A 100 7.77 -14.18 -6.57
N ILE A 101 6.60 -13.75 -7.03
CA ILE A 101 5.32 -14.27 -6.55
C ILE A 101 4.96 -15.53 -7.36
N LEU A 102 4.50 -16.54 -6.66
CA LEU A 102 4.01 -17.76 -7.31
C LEU A 102 2.52 -17.90 -7.08
N ILE A 103 1.84 -18.44 -8.07
CA ILE A 103 0.46 -18.87 -7.93
C ILE A 103 0.54 -20.39 -7.71
N GLY A 104 0.17 -20.82 -6.53
CA GLY A 104 0.30 -22.22 -6.14
C GLY A 104 -1.01 -22.97 -6.13
N GLU A 105 -0.91 -24.26 -5.99
CA GLU A 105 -2.09 -25.11 -5.96
C GLU A 105 -2.72 -25.20 -4.60
#